data_01959c65fd915b83176d0f0c83be83d3
#
_entry.id   01959c65fd915b83176d0f0c83be83d3
#
_cell.length_a   1.000
_cell.length_b   1.000
_cell.length_c   1.000
_cell.angle_alpha   90.00
_cell.angle_beta   90.00
_cell.angle_gamma   90.00
#
_symmetry.space_group_name_H-M   'P 1'
#
loop_
_entity.id
_entity.type
_entity.pdbx_description
1 polymer ?
#
loop_
_entity_poly.entity_id
_entity_poly.type
_entity_poly.pdbx_seq_one_letter_code
_entity_poly.pdbx_strand_id
1 'polypeptide(L)'
;NRWSYRRAYAEHNYPPGTRVRLVSMPDDPDLVPEGTCGTVLAVDGAGQLLMRWDNGRSLSLLPGVDSFEVLERPQQRNTPKHNRGDAR
;
A
#
# COMPACT_ATOMS: atom_id res chain seq x y z
N ASN A 1 -9.80 -1.46 19.66
CA ASN A 1 -9.75 -2.91 19.61
C ASN A 1 -8.77 -3.38 18.53
N ARG A 2 -8.69 -4.67 18.33
CA ARG A 2 -7.71 -5.26 17.40
C ARG A 2 -7.88 -4.74 15.97
N TRP A 3 -9.12 -4.65 15.51
CA TRP A 3 -9.38 -4.22 14.14
C TRP A 3 -9.04 -2.75 13.95
N SER A 4 -9.39 -1.94 14.95
CA SER A 4 -9.04 -0.50 14.90
C SER A 4 -7.53 -0.32 14.86
N TYR A 5 -6.80 -1.11 15.63
CA TYR A 5 -5.35 -1.03 15.63
C TYR A 5 -4.77 -1.40 14.26
N ARG A 6 -5.27 -2.48 13.67
CA ARG A 6 -4.77 -2.92 12.35
C ARG A 6 -5.04 -1.87 11.30
N ARG A 7 -6.23 -1.28 11.33
CA ARG A 7 -6.58 -0.25 10.37
C ARG A 7 -5.68 0.97 10.54
N ALA A 8 -5.49 1.42 11.77
CA ALA A 8 -4.64 2.58 12.04
C ALA A 8 -3.21 2.33 11.61
N TYR A 9 -2.69 1.14 11.88
CA TYR A 9 -1.36 0.77 11.46
C TYR A 9 -1.22 0.83 9.93
N ALA A 10 -2.20 0.24 9.24
CA ALA A 10 -2.15 0.20 7.78
C ALA A 10 -2.30 1.59 7.18
N GLU A 11 -3.18 2.42 7.73
CA GLU A 11 -3.36 3.77 7.24
C GLU A 11 -2.11 4.61 7.43
N HIS A 12 -1.42 4.41 8.54
CA HIS A 12 -0.20 5.15 8.82
C HIS A 12 0.95 4.72 7.91
N ASN A 13 1.10 3.43 7.69
CA ASN A 13 2.25 2.89 6.96
C ASN A 13 2.02 2.79 5.46
N TYR A 14 0.77 2.65 5.04
CA TYR A 14 0.43 2.47 3.63
C TYR A 14 -0.72 3.38 3.23
N PRO A 15 -0.52 4.71 3.33
CA PRO A 15 -1.61 5.63 2.97
C PRO A 15 -1.94 5.56 1.49
N PRO A 16 -3.13 6.06 1.09
CA PRO A 16 -3.50 6.09 -0.32
C PRO A 16 -2.41 6.74 -1.16
N GLY A 17 -2.10 6.13 -2.28
CA GLY A 17 -1.03 6.59 -3.15
C GLY A 17 0.29 5.87 -2.94
N THR A 18 0.40 5.04 -1.89
CA THR A 18 1.61 4.26 -1.67
C THR A 18 1.79 3.26 -2.81
N ARG A 19 3.01 3.17 -3.34
CA ARG A 19 3.34 2.22 -4.38
C ARG A 19 4.03 1.03 -3.77
N VAL A 20 3.62 -0.16 -4.17
CA VAL A 20 4.18 -1.41 -3.64
C VAL A 20 4.46 -2.37 -4.77
N ARG A 21 5.32 -3.35 -4.49
CA ARG A 21 5.59 -4.47 -5.40
C ARG A 21 5.30 -5.75 -4.65
N LEU A 22 4.51 -6.63 -5.26
CA LEU A 22 4.14 -7.89 -4.64
C LEU A 22 5.31 -8.85 -4.62
N VAL A 23 5.56 -9.45 -3.45
CA VAL A 23 6.56 -10.50 -3.32
C VAL A 23 5.88 -11.86 -3.28
N SER A 24 4.84 -12.03 -2.46
CA SER A 24 4.18 -13.32 -2.32
C SER A 24 2.78 -13.14 -1.75
N MET A 25 1.85 -13.97 -2.23
CA MET A 25 0.45 -13.91 -1.84
C MET A 25 -0.02 -15.36 -1.68
N PRO A 26 0.39 -16.04 -0.59
CA PRO A 26 0.35 -17.49 -0.53
C PRO A 26 -1.03 -18.15 -0.50
N ASP A 27 -2.04 -17.47 0.02
CA ASP A 27 -3.32 -18.11 0.29
C ASP A 27 -4.42 -17.81 -0.72
N ASP A 28 -4.08 -17.25 -1.85
CA ASP A 28 -5.10 -16.83 -2.81
C ASP A 28 -5.05 -17.76 -4.03
N PRO A 29 -6.19 -18.35 -4.43
CA PRO A 29 -6.21 -19.23 -5.60
C PRO A 29 -6.08 -18.48 -6.93
N ASP A 30 -6.29 -17.17 -6.93
CA ASP A 30 -6.23 -16.37 -8.14
C ASP A 30 -5.25 -15.23 -7.95
N LEU A 31 -3.99 -15.59 -7.83
CA LEU A 31 -2.93 -14.68 -7.42
C LEU A 31 -2.66 -13.58 -8.43
N VAL A 32 -2.27 -12.42 -7.91
CA VAL A 32 -1.56 -11.43 -8.71
C VAL A 32 -0.13 -11.96 -8.86
N PRO A 33 0.44 -11.92 -10.06
CA PRO A 33 1.80 -12.44 -10.23
C PRO A 33 2.82 -11.71 -9.38
N GLU A 34 3.79 -12.45 -8.88
CA GLU A 34 4.90 -11.88 -8.12
C GLU A 34 5.61 -10.84 -8.95
N GLY A 35 6.05 -9.77 -8.32
CA GLY A 35 6.73 -8.68 -9.00
C GLY A 35 5.79 -7.62 -9.57
N THR A 36 4.47 -7.86 -9.54
CA THR A 36 3.52 -6.87 -10.01
C THR A 36 3.50 -5.70 -9.05
N CYS A 37 3.52 -4.49 -9.60
CA CYS A 37 3.42 -3.27 -8.80
C CYS A 37 1.98 -2.79 -8.77
N GLY A 38 1.66 -2.01 -7.75
CA GLY A 38 0.33 -1.47 -7.62
C GLY A 38 0.30 -0.26 -6.71
N THR A 39 -0.87 0.36 -6.64
CA THR A 39 -1.08 1.56 -5.82
C THR A 39 -2.15 1.28 -4.78
N VAL A 40 -1.87 1.65 -3.54
CA VAL A 40 -2.86 1.57 -2.46
C VAL A 40 -3.90 2.66 -2.70
N LEU A 41 -5.17 2.27 -2.75
CA LEU A 41 -6.27 3.22 -2.92
C LEU A 41 -6.86 3.65 -1.59
N ALA A 42 -6.95 2.72 -0.64
CA ALA A 42 -7.57 2.97 0.66
C ALA A 42 -7.27 1.80 1.57
N VAL A 43 -7.63 1.92 2.85
CA VAL A 43 -7.54 0.84 3.82
C VAL A 43 -8.96 0.59 4.31
N ASP A 44 -9.38 -0.67 4.35
CA ASP A 44 -10.73 -0.99 4.81
C ASP A 44 -10.75 -1.16 6.34
N GLY A 45 -11.93 -1.47 6.88
CA GLY A 45 -12.11 -1.57 8.33
C GLY A 45 -11.33 -2.70 8.98
N ALA A 46 -10.90 -3.69 8.21
CA ALA A 46 -10.12 -4.83 8.71
C ALA A 46 -8.62 -4.64 8.52
N GLY A 47 -8.20 -3.50 7.96
CA GLY A 47 -6.79 -3.23 7.73
C GLY A 47 -6.26 -3.79 6.44
N GLN A 48 -7.14 -4.21 5.53
CA GLN A 48 -6.71 -4.66 4.21
C GLN A 48 -6.47 -3.46 3.31
N LEU A 49 -5.44 -3.56 2.47
CA LEU A 49 -5.13 -2.51 1.51
C LEU A 49 -5.93 -2.76 0.24
N LEU A 50 -6.79 -1.81 -0.10
CA LEU A 50 -7.55 -1.87 -1.35
C LEU A 50 -6.62 -1.39 -2.45
N MET A 51 -6.38 -2.25 -3.43
CA MET A 51 -5.31 -2.03 -4.39
C MET A 51 -5.83 -1.78 -5.79
N ARG A 52 -5.05 -1.04 -6.54
CA ARG A 52 -5.14 -1.04 -8.00
C ARG A 52 -3.79 -1.50 -8.52
N TRP A 53 -3.75 -2.74 -9.01
CA TRP A 53 -2.51 -3.30 -9.56
C TRP A 53 -2.31 -2.80 -10.98
N ASP A 54 -1.05 -2.65 -11.37
CA ASP A 54 -0.73 -2.10 -12.69
C ASP A 54 -1.20 -3.01 -13.83
N ASN A 55 -1.47 -4.28 -13.53
CA ASN A 55 -2.01 -5.22 -14.53
C ASN A 55 -3.54 -5.19 -14.59
N GLY A 56 -4.20 -4.25 -13.92
CA GLY A 56 -5.64 -4.11 -13.95
C GLY A 56 -6.38 -4.88 -12.87
N ARG A 57 -5.68 -5.69 -12.07
CA ARG A 57 -6.30 -6.44 -10.99
C ARG A 57 -6.61 -5.53 -9.81
N SER A 58 -7.54 -5.96 -8.98
CA SER A 58 -7.95 -5.19 -7.80
C SER A 58 -7.94 -6.00 -6.52
N LEU A 59 -7.22 -7.12 -6.51
CA LEU A 59 -7.14 -7.98 -5.33
C LEU A 59 -6.49 -7.25 -4.17
N SER A 60 -7.10 -7.32 -2.98
CA SER A 60 -6.59 -6.62 -1.79
C SER A 60 -5.33 -7.27 -1.24
N LEU A 61 -4.50 -6.47 -0.55
CA LEU A 61 -3.33 -6.98 0.16
C LEU A 61 -3.62 -7.04 1.66
N LEU A 62 -3.16 -8.10 2.30
CA LEU A 62 -3.24 -8.23 3.75
C LEU A 62 -1.84 -8.11 4.35
N PRO A 63 -1.54 -6.97 4.99
CA PRO A 63 -0.27 -6.83 5.71
C PRO A 63 -0.18 -7.93 6.78
N GLY A 64 0.97 -8.58 6.86
CA GLY A 64 1.18 -9.68 7.78
C GLY A 64 0.85 -11.05 7.22
N VAL A 65 0.12 -11.12 6.12
CA VAL A 65 -0.18 -12.37 5.43
C VAL A 65 0.51 -12.40 4.07
N ASP A 66 0.27 -11.35 3.28
CA ASP A 66 0.92 -11.21 1.99
C ASP A 66 2.23 -10.47 2.17
N SER A 67 3.23 -10.80 1.37
CA SER A 67 4.54 -10.15 1.41
C SER A 67 4.67 -9.18 0.25
N PHE A 68 5.10 -7.98 0.55
CA PHE A 68 5.25 -6.95 -0.47
C PHE A 68 6.29 -5.94 -0.02
N GLU A 69 6.81 -5.18 -0.97
CA GLU A 69 7.78 -4.11 -0.71
C GLU A 69 7.14 -2.77 -0.96
N VAL A 70 7.38 -1.80 -0.08
CA VAL A 70 6.97 -0.43 -0.32
C VAL A 70 8.02 0.23 -1.19
N LEU A 71 7.59 0.75 -2.34
CA LEU A 71 8.50 1.43 -3.26
C LEU A 71 8.53 2.92 -3.01
N GLU A 72 7.38 3.51 -2.68
CA GLU A 72 7.28 4.95 -2.51
C GLU A 72 6.03 5.26 -1.69
N ARG A 73 6.14 6.24 -0.79
CA ARG A 73 5.01 6.75 -0.01
C ARG A 73 4.78 8.20 -0.37
N PRO A 74 3.51 8.66 -0.39
CA PRO A 74 3.23 10.05 -0.73
C PRO A 74 3.94 11.06 0.15
N GLN A 75 4.06 10.78 1.45
CA GLN A 75 4.73 11.69 2.37
C GLN A 75 6.17 11.92 2.00
N GLN A 76 6.84 10.91 1.47
CA GLN A 76 8.24 11.03 1.10
C GLN A 76 8.43 12.00 -0.06
N ARG A 77 7.45 12.03 -0.97
CA ARG A 77 7.54 12.95 -2.10
C ARG A 77 7.28 14.38 -1.70
N ASN A 78 6.59 14.58 -0.59
CA ASN A 78 6.25 15.93 -0.13
C ASN A 78 7.33 16.54 0.71
N THR A 79 8.38 15.86 0.97
CA THR A 79 9.40 16.32 1.88
C THR A 79 10.20 17.39 1.25
N PRO A 80 10.53 17.78 0.47
CA PRO A 80 11.34 18.95 0.17
C PRO A 80 10.57 20.14 -0.26
N LYS A 81 10.43 20.30 0.03
CA LYS A 81 10.01 21.14 -0.30
C LYS A 81 10.02 22.14 -0.19
N HIS A 82 10.12 21.95 0.27
CA HIS A 82 10.00 22.76 0.36
C HIS A 82 10.27 23.47 0.01
N ASN A 83 10.29 23.27 0.20
CA ASN A 83 10.44 23.95 -0.07
C ASN A 83 10.44 24.67 -0.55
N ARG A 84 10.42 24.64 -0.29
CA ARG A 84 10.40 25.44 -0.70
C ARG A 84 10.46 26.14 -1.13
N GLY A 85 10.46 25.92 -0.93
CA GLY A 85 10.55 26.62 -1.30
C GLY A 85 10.65 27.05 -1.59
N ASP A 86 10.70 26.81 -1.27
CA ASP A 86 10.77 27.31 -1.56
C ASP A 86 10.99 27.86 -1.86
N ALA A 87 11.10 27.69 -1.45
CA ALA A 87 11.26 28.23 -1.70
C ALA A 87 11.34 29.03 -2.10
N ARG A 88 11.33 28.94 -1.81
CA ARG A 88 11.25 29.72 -2.35
C ARG A 88 11.08 30.44 -2.60
#